data_8e5dedda880ad462e2901319cae16aa1
#
_entry.id   8e5dedda880ad462e2901319cae16aa1
#
_cell.length_a   1.000
_cell.length_b   1.000
_cell.length_c   1.000
_cell.angle_alpha   90.00
_cell.angle_beta   90.00
_cell.angle_gamma   90.00
#
_symmetry.space_group_name_H-M   'P 1'
#
loop_
_entity.id
_entity.type
_entity.pdbx_description
1 polymer ?
#
loop_
_entity_poly.entity_id
_entity_poly.type
_entity_poly.pdbx_seq_one_letter_code
_entity_poly.pdbx_strand_id
1 'polypeptide(L)'
;MIPALPVARLLPHAGAMVLIDEIVYADPMRIECRTQAHRRAGFPLAVDGRVSSLCGIEMAAQAMALHAAAADPAHRVRAGRLASVSDVEVLHARLDDRAALRIDAVLEQAGARGSAYRFSVSDGDEVLVRGRALVMTAEAP
;
A
#
# COMPACT_ATOMS: atom_id res chain seq x y z
N MET A 1 13.36 0.20 -13.34
CA MET A 1 11.91 0.29 -13.59
C MET A 1 11.34 -1.11 -13.74
N ILE A 2 10.29 -1.41 -13.03
CA ILE A 2 9.65 -2.72 -13.06
C ILE A 2 8.66 -2.75 -14.24
N PRO A 3 8.61 -3.85 -15.01
CA PRO A 3 7.58 -4.00 -16.04
C PRO A 3 6.19 -3.90 -15.43
N ALA A 4 5.22 -3.42 -16.21
CA ALA A 4 3.83 -3.32 -15.79
C ALA A 4 3.29 -4.72 -15.48
N LEU A 5 3.30 -5.11 -14.20
CA LEU A 5 2.76 -6.37 -13.74
C LEU A 5 1.33 -6.17 -13.24
N PRO A 6 0.43 -7.13 -13.49
CA PRO A 6 -0.93 -7.04 -12.96
C PRO A 6 -0.89 -7.05 -11.42
N VAL A 7 -1.36 -5.97 -10.82
CA VAL A 7 -1.39 -5.81 -9.35
C VAL A 7 -2.08 -6.98 -8.67
N ALA A 8 -3.22 -7.42 -9.21
CA ALA A 8 -4.00 -8.50 -8.63
C ALA A 8 -3.24 -9.84 -8.53
N ARG A 9 -2.22 -10.05 -9.37
CA ARG A 9 -1.40 -11.27 -9.34
C ARG A 9 -0.27 -11.20 -8.32
N LEU A 10 0.04 -10.00 -7.83
CA LEU A 10 1.13 -9.78 -6.89
C LEU A 10 0.65 -9.64 -5.45
N LEU A 11 -0.66 -9.59 -5.24
CA LEU A 11 -1.26 -9.44 -3.91
C LEU A 11 -1.95 -10.73 -3.47
N PRO A 12 -1.90 -11.05 -2.16
CA PRO A 12 -2.73 -12.12 -1.60
C PRO A 12 -4.21 -11.76 -1.53
N HIS A 13 -4.53 -10.48 -1.67
CA HIS A 13 -5.89 -9.96 -1.66
C HIS A 13 -6.62 -10.30 -2.96
N ALA A 14 -7.95 -10.35 -2.91
CA ALA A 14 -8.78 -10.65 -4.08
C ALA A 14 -10.02 -9.75 -4.13
N GLY A 15 -10.54 -9.54 -5.34
CA GLY A 15 -11.78 -8.82 -5.59
C GLY A 15 -11.71 -7.38 -5.10
N ALA A 16 -12.76 -6.95 -4.40
CA ALA A 16 -12.91 -5.58 -3.93
C ALA A 16 -11.85 -5.17 -2.88
N MET A 17 -11.14 -6.13 -2.28
CA MET A 17 -10.07 -5.85 -1.33
C MET A 17 -8.73 -5.57 -2.00
N VAL A 18 -8.63 -5.60 -3.31
CA VAL A 18 -7.46 -5.07 -4.03
C VAL A 18 -7.63 -3.56 -4.12
N LEU A 19 -6.90 -2.83 -3.30
CA LEU A 19 -7.04 -1.38 -3.13
C LEU A 19 -6.06 -0.56 -3.96
N ILE A 20 -5.15 -1.20 -4.68
CA ILE A 20 -4.16 -0.55 -5.55
C ILE A 20 -4.54 -0.82 -7.00
N ASP A 21 -4.56 0.22 -7.83
CA ASP A 21 -4.88 0.07 -9.25
C ASP A 21 -3.62 -0.20 -10.09
N GLU A 22 -2.53 0.50 -9.82
CA GLU A 22 -1.32 0.34 -10.62
C GLU A 22 -0.05 0.67 -9.83
N ILE A 23 1.04 0.04 -10.24
CA ILE A 23 2.39 0.42 -9.81
C ILE A 23 2.91 1.44 -10.82
N VAL A 24 3.21 2.65 -10.36
CA VAL A 24 3.76 3.72 -11.20
C VAL A 24 5.28 3.58 -11.33
N TYR A 25 5.93 3.24 -10.22
CA TYR A 25 7.38 3.11 -10.16
C TYR A 25 7.75 2.16 -9.01
N ALA A 26 8.78 1.35 -9.23
CA ALA A 26 9.37 0.58 -8.15
C ALA A 26 10.85 0.32 -8.43
N ASP A 27 11.64 0.37 -7.36
CA ASP A 27 13.04 -0.02 -7.34
C ASP A 27 13.31 -0.77 -6.01
N PRO A 28 14.55 -1.23 -5.75
CA PRO A 28 14.83 -1.97 -4.53
C PRO A 28 14.52 -1.23 -3.22
N MET A 29 14.44 0.11 -3.26
CA MET A 29 14.30 0.93 -2.06
C MET A 29 12.90 1.53 -1.91
N ARG A 30 12.10 1.62 -2.96
CA ARG A 30 10.80 2.28 -2.87
C ARG A 30 9.81 1.81 -3.92
N ILE A 31 8.55 2.08 -3.66
CA ILE A 31 7.45 1.86 -4.59
C ILE A 31 6.52 3.07 -4.58
N GLU A 32 6.03 3.43 -5.75
CA GLU A 32 4.95 4.40 -5.91
C GLU A 32 3.80 3.73 -6.63
N CYS A 33 2.62 3.84 -6.05
CA CYS A 33 1.38 3.28 -6.58
C CYS A 33 0.34 4.38 -6.76
N ARG A 34 -0.67 4.08 -7.57
CA ARG A 34 -1.83 4.95 -7.76
C ARG A 34 -3.10 4.15 -7.62
N THR A 35 -4.15 4.78 -7.08
CA THR A 35 -5.45 4.13 -6.94
C THR A 35 -6.60 5.14 -6.98
N GLN A 36 -7.74 4.66 -7.46
CA GLN A 36 -9.05 5.29 -7.34
C GLN A 36 -10.04 4.34 -6.66
N ALA A 37 -9.55 3.28 -6.01
CA ALA A 37 -10.39 2.25 -5.39
C ALA A 37 -11.35 2.84 -4.36
N HIS A 38 -10.94 3.89 -3.64
CA HIS A 38 -11.76 4.57 -2.64
C HIS A 38 -13.02 5.24 -3.20
N ARG A 39 -13.08 5.39 -4.54
CA ARG A 39 -14.22 6.00 -5.22
C ARG A 39 -15.17 4.97 -5.84
N ARG A 40 -14.84 3.69 -5.80
CA ARG A 40 -15.67 2.64 -6.38
C ARG A 40 -16.91 2.42 -5.53
N ALA A 41 -18.06 2.20 -6.20
CA ALA A 41 -19.25 1.74 -5.53
C ALA A 41 -18.96 0.42 -4.81
N GLY A 42 -19.38 0.31 -3.56
CA GLY A 42 -19.12 -0.89 -2.76
C GLY A 42 -17.70 -1.00 -2.21
N PHE A 43 -16.95 0.09 -2.15
CA PHE A 43 -15.63 0.08 -1.50
C PHE A 43 -15.74 -0.49 -0.09
N PRO A 44 -15.02 -1.60 0.22
CA PRO A 44 -15.30 -2.38 1.43
C PRO A 44 -15.00 -1.65 2.75
N LEU A 45 -14.17 -0.62 2.72
CA LEU A 45 -13.79 0.14 3.91
C LEU A 45 -14.60 1.44 4.07
N ALA A 46 -15.54 1.71 3.17
CA ALA A 46 -16.41 2.88 3.27
C ALA A 46 -17.47 2.66 4.38
N VAL A 47 -17.73 3.72 5.13
CA VAL A 47 -18.80 3.76 6.14
C VAL A 47 -19.68 4.96 5.85
N ASP A 48 -20.94 4.73 5.50
CA ASP A 48 -21.91 5.79 5.14
C ASP A 48 -21.36 6.72 4.05
N GLY A 49 -20.73 6.15 3.01
CA GLY A 49 -20.15 6.90 1.91
C GLY A 49 -18.86 7.64 2.24
N ARG A 50 -18.34 7.49 3.44
CA ARG A 50 -17.11 8.12 3.89
C ARG A 50 -15.98 7.12 3.96
N VAL A 51 -14.79 7.56 3.53
CA VAL A 51 -13.56 6.78 3.61
C VAL A 51 -12.58 7.53 4.49
N SER A 52 -12.32 6.99 5.67
CA SER A 52 -11.32 7.56 6.58
C SER A 52 -9.93 7.49 5.94
N SER A 53 -9.10 8.51 6.17
CA SER A 53 -7.70 8.48 5.74
C SER A 53 -6.90 7.35 6.40
N LEU A 54 -7.36 6.79 7.52
CA LEU A 54 -6.76 5.60 8.13
C LEU A 54 -6.86 4.38 7.22
N CYS A 55 -7.82 4.34 6.27
CA CYS A 55 -7.85 3.30 5.23
C CYS A 55 -6.61 3.34 4.32
N GLY A 56 -5.95 4.48 4.25
CA GLY A 56 -4.68 4.64 3.55
C GLY A 56 -3.56 3.77 4.11
N ILE A 57 -3.65 3.38 5.38
CA ILE A 57 -2.69 2.46 5.99
C ILE A 57 -2.77 1.08 5.33
N GLU A 58 -3.97 0.58 5.07
CA GLU A 58 -4.15 -0.68 4.35
C GLU A 58 -3.67 -0.56 2.90
N MET A 59 -3.93 0.56 2.24
CA MET A 59 -3.40 0.82 0.89
C MET A 59 -1.87 0.79 0.90
N ALA A 60 -1.26 1.42 1.88
CA ALA A 60 0.20 1.43 2.03
C ALA A 60 0.75 0.03 2.30
N ALA A 61 0.06 -0.76 3.14
CA ALA A 61 0.45 -2.14 3.39
C ALA A 61 0.41 -2.99 2.12
N GLN A 62 -0.59 -2.78 1.26
CA GLN A 62 -0.64 -3.45 -0.04
C GLN A 62 0.49 -2.99 -0.97
N ALA A 63 0.82 -1.70 -0.97
CA ALA A 63 1.98 -1.20 -1.73
C ALA A 63 3.29 -1.85 -1.25
N MET A 64 3.46 -2.05 0.04
CA MET A 64 4.62 -2.75 0.60
C MET A 64 4.67 -4.21 0.16
N ALA A 65 3.52 -4.90 0.13
CA ALA A 65 3.42 -6.27 -0.36
C ALA A 65 3.77 -6.35 -1.86
N LEU A 66 3.32 -5.39 -2.65
CA LEU A 66 3.68 -5.28 -4.06
C LEU A 66 5.17 -5.05 -4.24
N HIS A 67 5.78 -4.23 -3.40
CA HIS A 67 7.22 -3.97 -3.42
C HIS A 67 8.02 -5.26 -3.19
N ALA A 68 7.63 -6.04 -2.19
CA ALA A 68 8.27 -7.30 -1.87
C ALA A 68 8.12 -8.32 -3.01
N ALA A 69 6.93 -8.44 -3.60
CA ALA A 69 6.67 -9.34 -4.72
C ALA A 69 7.43 -8.93 -5.97
N ALA A 70 7.49 -7.62 -6.25
CA ALA A 70 8.20 -7.09 -7.41
C ALA A 70 9.72 -7.29 -7.29
N ALA A 71 10.25 -7.26 -6.08
CA ALA A 71 11.68 -7.49 -5.82
C ALA A 71 12.06 -8.97 -5.89
N ASP A 72 11.11 -9.89 -5.75
CA ASP A 72 11.36 -11.34 -5.88
C ASP A 72 11.54 -11.67 -7.38
N PRO A 73 12.67 -12.31 -7.78
CA PRO A 73 12.87 -12.69 -9.18
C PRO A 73 11.75 -13.58 -9.75
N ALA A 74 11.10 -14.37 -8.91
CA ALA A 74 9.98 -15.22 -9.31
C ALA A 74 8.62 -14.51 -9.18
N HIS A 75 8.58 -13.26 -8.72
CA HIS A 75 7.37 -12.48 -8.46
C HIS A 75 6.34 -13.25 -7.64
N ARG A 76 6.81 -14.00 -6.64
CA ARG A 76 5.93 -14.79 -5.79
C ARG A 76 5.16 -13.90 -4.83
N VAL A 77 3.86 -14.17 -4.74
CA VAL A 77 3.03 -13.57 -3.71
C VAL A 77 3.45 -14.14 -2.35
N ARG A 78 3.80 -13.26 -1.43
CA ARG A 78 4.10 -13.64 -0.06
C ARG A 78 3.01 -13.11 0.85
N ALA A 79 2.49 -14.00 1.71
CA ALA A 79 1.61 -13.57 2.77
C ALA A 79 2.41 -12.67 3.71
N GLY A 80 2.05 -11.39 3.75
CA GLY A 80 2.63 -10.42 4.67
C GLY A 80 1.62 -10.02 5.72
N ARG A 81 2.11 -9.60 6.85
CA ARG A 81 1.28 -9.16 7.96
C ARG A 81 1.81 -7.82 8.46
N LEU A 82 0.93 -6.82 8.52
CA LEU A 82 1.24 -5.56 9.16
C LEU A 82 1.35 -5.80 10.66
N ALA A 83 2.57 -5.77 11.19
CA ALA A 83 2.83 -6.09 12.59
C ALA A 83 2.67 -4.88 13.49
N SER A 84 3.09 -3.69 13.02
CA SER A 84 2.93 -2.45 13.76
C SER A 84 2.93 -1.25 12.83
N VAL A 85 2.30 -0.20 13.30
CA VAL A 85 2.31 1.12 12.66
C VAL A 85 2.69 2.12 13.74
N SER A 86 3.55 3.05 13.40
CA SER A 86 4.04 4.08 14.33
C SER A 86 4.15 5.43 13.64
N ASP A 87 4.24 6.48 14.45
CA ASP A 87 4.41 7.85 13.97
C ASP A 87 3.37 8.26 12.91
N VAL A 88 2.14 7.78 13.08
CA VAL A 88 1.05 8.09 12.14
C VAL A 88 0.60 9.53 12.34
N GLU A 89 0.62 10.29 11.25
CA GLU A 89 0.07 11.64 11.19
C GLU A 89 -1.07 11.66 10.19
N VAL A 90 -2.26 12.03 10.66
CA VAL A 90 -3.44 12.25 9.84
C VAL A 90 -3.52 13.75 9.56
N LEU A 91 -3.23 14.15 8.34
CA LEU A 91 -3.20 15.56 7.93
C LEU A 91 -4.52 15.98 7.27
N HIS A 92 -5.27 15.03 6.76
CA HIS A 92 -6.62 15.21 6.23
C HIS A 92 -7.44 13.96 6.59
N ALA A 93 -8.61 14.14 7.17
CA ALA A 93 -9.33 13.06 7.81
C ALA A 93 -10.00 12.08 6.84
N ARG A 94 -10.22 12.47 5.58
CA ARG A 94 -11.02 11.71 4.62
C ARG A 94 -10.28 11.54 3.30
N LEU A 95 -10.56 10.42 2.62
CA LEU A 95 -10.07 10.14 1.26
C LEU A 95 -11.19 10.26 0.22
N ASP A 96 -12.45 10.16 0.63
CA ASP A 96 -13.59 10.10 -0.29
C ASP A 96 -13.82 11.42 -1.05
N ASP A 97 -13.27 12.53 -0.58
CA ASP A 97 -13.32 13.82 -1.26
C ASP A 97 -12.18 14.03 -2.26
N ARG A 98 -11.36 13.00 -2.52
CA ARG A 98 -10.22 13.06 -3.44
C ARG A 98 -10.46 12.20 -4.66
N ALA A 99 -10.05 12.71 -5.84
CA ALA A 99 -10.26 12.01 -7.11
C ALA A 99 -9.36 10.78 -7.27
N ALA A 100 -8.08 10.94 -6.96
CA ALA A 100 -7.08 9.88 -7.08
C ALA A 100 -6.06 10.01 -5.96
N LEU A 101 -5.47 8.89 -5.59
CA LEU A 101 -4.47 8.83 -4.52
C LEU A 101 -3.16 8.26 -5.05
N ARG A 102 -2.07 8.84 -4.56
CA ARG A 102 -0.72 8.30 -4.71
C ARG A 102 -0.30 7.68 -3.39
N ILE A 103 0.23 6.47 -3.46
CA ILE A 103 0.75 5.74 -2.30
C ILE A 103 2.24 5.56 -2.52
N ASP A 104 3.05 6.06 -1.59
CA ASP A 104 4.50 5.89 -1.59
C ASP A 104 4.91 5.06 -0.38
N ALA A 105 5.83 4.12 -0.59
CA ALA A 105 6.46 3.38 0.49
C ALA A 105 7.96 3.30 0.23
N VAL A 106 8.74 3.69 1.23
CA VAL A 106 10.21 3.69 1.17
C VAL A 106 10.72 2.68 2.18
N LEU A 107 11.50 1.72 1.71
CA LEU A 107 12.12 0.71 2.55
C LEU A 107 13.21 1.36 3.38
N GLU A 108 13.08 1.33 4.69
CA GLU A 108 14.07 1.88 5.62
C GLU A 108 14.99 0.79 6.15
N GLN A 109 14.47 -0.42 6.35
CA GLN A 109 15.25 -1.53 6.84
C GLN A 109 14.65 -2.84 6.36
N ALA A 110 15.49 -3.71 5.80
CA ALA A 110 15.10 -5.04 5.36
C ALA A 110 15.70 -6.09 6.29
N GLY A 111 14.89 -7.07 6.68
CA GLY A 111 15.30 -8.19 7.50
C GLY A 111 14.72 -9.50 6.99
N ALA A 112 15.26 -10.63 7.48
CA ALA A 112 14.85 -11.96 7.03
C ALA A 112 13.37 -12.26 7.32
N ARG A 113 12.81 -11.69 8.38
CA ARG A 113 11.44 -11.94 8.83
C ARG A 113 10.51 -10.75 8.70
N GLY A 114 11.05 -9.58 8.39
CA GLY A 114 10.24 -8.39 8.29
C GLY A 114 11.02 -7.21 7.76
N SER A 115 10.27 -6.21 7.33
CA SER A 115 10.83 -4.99 6.76
C SER A 115 10.13 -3.78 7.34
N ALA A 116 10.90 -2.72 7.54
CA ALA A 116 10.38 -1.44 8.00
C ALA A 116 10.29 -0.48 6.84
N TYR A 117 9.14 0.17 6.72
CA TYR A 117 8.85 1.14 5.68
C TYR A 117 8.40 2.47 6.27
N ARG A 118 8.69 3.54 5.55
CA ARG A 118 8.01 4.81 5.72
C ARG A 118 7.02 4.97 4.57
N PHE A 119 5.80 5.38 4.86
CA PHE A 119 4.76 5.48 3.85
C PHE A 119 4.04 6.83 3.88
N SER A 120 3.44 7.19 2.77
CA SER A 120 2.53 8.31 2.66
C SER A 120 1.44 8.02 1.64
N VAL A 121 0.26 8.59 1.88
CA VAL A 121 -0.86 8.64 0.93
C VAL A 121 -1.14 10.09 0.65
N SER A 122 -1.14 10.46 -0.63
CA SER A 122 -1.19 11.86 -1.06
C SER A 122 -2.17 12.06 -2.21
N ASP A 123 -2.64 13.30 -2.32
CA ASP A 123 -3.32 13.81 -3.50
C ASP A 123 -2.45 14.95 -4.07
N GLY A 124 -1.80 14.70 -5.21
CA GLY A 124 -0.79 15.63 -5.71
C GLY A 124 0.32 15.83 -4.66
N ASP A 125 0.55 17.08 -4.30
CA ASP A 125 1.56 17.45 -3.31
C ASP A 125 1.02 17.45 -1.87
N GLU A 126 -0.27 17.24 -1.70
CA GLU A 126 -0.89 17.24 -0.38
C GLU A 126 -0.83 15.84 0.23
N VAL A 127 -0.06 15.69 1.31
CA VAL A 127 -0.03 14.45 2.09
C VAL A 127 -1.27 14.39 2.98
N LEU A 128 -2.00 13.28 2.90
CA LEU A 128 -3.24 13.09 3.66
C LEU A 128 -3.01 12.28 4.93
N VAL A 129 -2.19 11.24 4.82
CA VAL A 129 -1.76 10.42 5.97
C VAL A 129 -0.36 9.90 5.68
N ARG A 130 0.44 9.78 6.73
CA ARG A 130 1.79 9.22 6.64
C ARG A 130 2.16 8.53 7.95
N GLY A 131 3.19 7.70 7.89
CA GLY A 131 3.67 7.00 9.06
C GLY A 131 4.78 6.01 8.73
N ARG A 132 5.05 5.14 9.68
CA ARG A 132 5.98 4.03 9.55
C ARG A 132 5.26 2.72 9.82
N ALA A 133 5.71 1.66 9.15
CA ALA A 133 5.11 0.35 9.30
C ALA A 133 6.18 -0.72 9.37
N LEU A 134 5.93 -1.72 10.20
CA LEU A 134 6.69 -2.95 10.22
C LEU A 134 5.83 -4.05 9.60
N VAL A 135 6.33 -4.64 8.54
CA VAL A 135 5.66 -5.74 7.83
C VAL A 135 6.46 -7.02 8.08
N MET A 136 5.78 -8.03 8.62
CA MET A 136 6.35 -9.35 8.84
C MET A 136 5.94 -10.26 7.69
N THR A 137 6.89 -10.99 7.13
CA THR A 137 6.60 -12.00 6.12
C THR A 137 6.49 -13.36 6.78
N ALA A 138 5.50 -14.17 6.33
CA ALA A 138 5.42 -15.55 6.76
C ALA A 138 6.64 -16.30 6.25
N GLU A 139 7.22 -17.15 7.09
CA GLU A 139 8.28 -18.05 6.65
C GLU A 139 7.71 -18.98 5.58
N ALA A 140 8.47 -19.18 4.50
CA ALA A 140 8.14 -20.21 3.53
C ALA A 140 8.19 -21.58 4.25
N PRO A 141 7.17 -22.44 4.07
CA PRO A 141 7.20 -23.77 4.64
C PRO A 141 8.37 -24.59 4.12
#